data_2daee56c44751713ace57327a44e7865
#
_entry.id   2daee56c44751713ace57327a44e7865
#
_cell.length_a   1.000
_cell.length_b   1.000
_cell.length_c   1.000
_cell.angle_alpha   90.00
_cell.angle_beta   90.00
_cell.angle_gamma   90.00
#
_symmetry.space_group_name_H-M   'P 1'
#
loop_
_entity.id
_entity.type
_entity.pdbx_description
1 polymer ?
#
loop_
_entity_poly.entity_id
_entity_poly.type
_entity_poly.pdbx_seq_one_letter_code
_entity_poly.pdbx_strand_id
1 'polypeptide(L)'
;AQAAPKEITVAIASTFTTLDPYDASDTLSQTASKSFYEGLFTFDKDMKVIDALATDYKVSDDGLVYTVTLRKGVKFHDGSEFQADAVKANFDRVTNKANGLKRYMLYQNIEKTEVVDPYTVRFTLKKPFSSFINQLAHPAGVMICPSTLANKTNKQIAFEPCGTGPYTLDKYNPSEGMRVVKNPNYWQAGFPKLDAINWKPVVENSTRVAMLLTGEAQFAFPLPAEQVKQVQGKDQVRLDITPSIILRYVEMNMSKKPFQDKRVREAFNYAINKEALCKVAFAGYADPVSYTHLTLPTIYSV
;
A
#
# COMPACT_ATOMS: atom_id res chain seq x y z
N ALA A 1 15.57 32.95 15.75
CA ALA A 1 16.27 31.95 14.98
C ALA A 1 15.24 30.92 14.51
N GLN A 2 15.12 30.71 13.22
CA GLN A 2 14.25 29.68 12.65
C GLN A 2 14.84 28.30 13.00
N ALA A 3 14.06 27.43 13.61
CA ALA A 3 14.52 26.08 13.93
C ALA A 3 14.95 25.36 12.64
N ALA A 4 16.02 24.56 12.71
CA ALA A 4 16.44 23.76 11.56
C ALA A 4 15.29 22.84 11.11
N PRO A 5 15.08 22.65 9.81
CA PRO A 5 14.02 21.82 9.29
C PRO A 5 14.17 20.38 9.81
N LYS A 6 13.05 19.78 10.25
CA LYS A 6 12.99 18.40 10.70
C LYS A 6 12.89 17.48 9.49
N GLU A 7 14.01 17.02 8.99
CA GLU A 7 14.13 16.23 7.79
C GLU A 7 14.81 14.89 8.11
N ILE A 8 14.35 13.81 7.47
CA ILE A 8 14.94 12.48 7.60
C ILE A 8 15.26 11.88 6.23
N THR A 9 16.24 10.99 6.23
CA THR A 9 16.55 10.09 5.11
C THR A 9 16.10 8.69 5.46
N VAL A 10 15.32 8.09 4.55
CA VAL A 10 14.86 6.70 4.60
C VAL A 10 15.62 5.91 3.55
N ALA A 11 16.50 5.00 3.99
CA ALA A 11 17.22 4.10 3.09
C ALA A 11 16.34 2.89 2.73
N ILE A 12 16.08 2.69 1.44
CA ILE A 12 15.18 1.68 0.90
C ILE A 12 15.91 0.70 -0.03
N ALA A 13 15.40 -0.54 -0.13
CA ALA A 13 16.09 -1.61 -0.84
C ALA A 13 16.01 -1.53 -2.38
N SER A 14 15.10 -0.75 -2.92
CA SER A 14 14.91 -0.60 -4.37
C SER A 14 14.31 0.75 -4.71
N THR A 15 14.18 1.04 -6.00
CA THR A 15 13.42 2.19 -6.48
C THR A 15 11.92 1.90 -6.48
N PHE A 16 11.11 2.94 -6.66
CA PHE A 16 9.66 2.80 -6.83
C PHE A 16 9.32 2.37 -8.26
N THR A 17 8.36 1.47 -8.42
CA THR A 17 7.90 1.05 -9.76
C THR A 17 6.98 2.10 -10.39
N THR A 18 6.21 2.79 -9.57
CA THR A 18 5.29 3.87 -9.98
C THR A 18 4.81 4.65 -8.76
N LEU A 19 4.44 5.90 -8.95
CA LEU A 19 3.71 6.70 -7.95
C LEU A 19 2.19 6.70 -8.19
N ASP A 20 1.69 5.98 -9.23
CA ASP A 20 0.27 5.75 -9.42
C ASP A 20 -0.20 4.62 -8.48
N PRO A 21 -1.05 4.90 -7.48
CA PRO A 21 -1.47 3.92 -6.49
C PRO A 21 -2.29 2.78 -7.10
N TYR A 22 -3.00 3.03 -8.19
CA TYR A 22 -3.81 2.02 -8.87
C TYR A 22 -3.00 1.11 -9.83
N ASP A 23 -1.74 1.47 -10.10
CA ASP A 23 -0.83 0.65 -10.89
C ASP A 23 0.33 0.05 -10.06
N ALA A 24 0.51 0.48 -8.82
CA ALA A 24 1.49 -0.05 -7.89
C ALA A 24 1.09 -1.45 -7.40
N SER A 25 1.96 -2.44 -7.60
CA SER A 25 1.76 -3.82 -7.12
C SER A 25 2.77 -4.24 -6.05
N ASP A 26 3.87 -3.50 -5.91
CA ASP A 26 4.91 -3.75 -4.91
C ASP A 26 4.67 -2.95 -3.62
N THR A 27 5.11 -3.53 -2.49
CA THR A 27 4.91 -2.96 -1.16
C THR A 27 5.59 -1.61 -0.99
N LEU A 28 6.77 -1.40 -1.60
CA LEU A 28 7.54 -0.18 -1.43
C LEU A 28 6.85 1.01 -2.09
N SER A 29 6.40 0.85 -3.35
CA SER A 29 5.64 1.89 -4.05
C SER A 29 4.32 2.21 -3.34
N GLN A 30 3.62 1.19 -2.80
CA GLN A 30 2.42 1.40 -1.99
C GLN A 30 2.72 2.13 -0.67
N THR A 31 3.85 1.85 -0.04
CA THR A 31 4.27 2.57 1.18
C THR A 31 4.58 4.03 0.88
N ALA A 32 5.32 4.30 -0.18
CA ALA A 32 5.67 5.66 -0.59
C ALA A 32 4.43 6.47 -1.00
N SER A 33 3.44 5.83 -1.63
CA SER A 33 2.20 6.48 -2.06
C SER A 33 1.38 7.05 -0.89
N LYS A 34 1.54 6.51 0.33
CA LYS A 34 0.94 7.07 1.55
C LYS A 34 1.44 8.47 1.90
N SER A 35 2.55 8.92 1.32
CA SER A 35 2.98 10.31 1.41
C SER A 35 1.99 11.26 0.74
N PHE A 36 1.37 10.84 -0.35
CA PHE A 36 0.57 11.68 -1.23
C PHE A 36 -0.92 11.44 -1.13
N TYR A 37 -1.33 10.21 -0.81
CA TYR A 37 -2.70 9.74 -0.99
C TYR A 37 -3.29 9.15 0.27
N GLU A 38 -4.59 9.31 0.40
CA GLU A 38 -5.40 8.70 1.44
C GLU A 38 -6.63 8.03 0.82
N GLY A 39 -7.09 6.95 1.46
CA GLY A 39 -8.30 6.23 1.09
C GLY A 39 -9.53 6.71 1.85
N LEU A 40 -10.68 6.16 1.51
CA LEU A 40 -11.92 6.37 2.27
C LEU A 40 -11.79 5.80 3.69
N PHE A 41 -11.20 4.63 3.78
CA PHE A 41 -10.85 3.93 5.02
C PHE A 41 -9.36 3.58 4.98
N THR A 42 -8.81 3.20 6.12
CA THR A 42 -7.43 2.71 6.23
C THR A 42 -7.34 1.63 7.31
N PHE A 43 -6.20 0.97 7.41
CA PHE A 43 -5.92 0.04 8.50
C PHE A 43 -5.10 0.71 9.59
N ASP A 44 -5.45 0.44 10.84
CA ASP A 44 -4.60 0.77 11.98
C ASP A 44 -3.43 -0.23 12.14
N LYS A 45 -2.63 -0.04 13.20
CA LYS A 45 -1.48 -0.93 13.50
C LYS A 45 -1.87 -2.38 13.80
N ASP A 46 -3.13 -2.63 14.18
CA ASP A 46 -3.68 -3.94 14.50
C ASP A 46 -4.50 -4.53 13.33
N MET A 47 -4.36 -3.95 12.13
CA MET A 47 -5.06 -4.32 10.91
C MET A 47 -6.58 -4.20 10.98
N LYS A 48 -7.10 -3.37 11.89
CA LYS A 48 -8.51 -3.01 11.94
C LYS A 48 -8.79 -1.85 10.97
N VAL A 49 -9.92 -1.93 10.29
CA VAL A 49 -10.37 -0.83 9.42
C VAL A 49 -10.80 0.34 10.30
N ILE A 50 -10.29 1.51 9.98
CA ILE A 50 -10.66 2.78 10.62
C ILE A 50 -11.01 3.83 9.56
N ASP A 51 -11.74 4.85 9.98
CA ASP A 51 -12.12 5.98 9.13
C ASP A 51 -10.89 6.80 8.70
N ALA A 52 -10.94 7.26 7.45
CA ALA A 52 -9.96 8.22 6.91
C ALA A 52 -10.70 9.36 6.20
N LEU A 53 -10.83 9.35 4.87
CA LEU A 53 -11.62 10.34 4.13
C LEU A 53 -13.14 10.07 4.19
N ALA A 54 -13.56 8.90 4.61
CA ALA A 54 -14.94 8.59 4.99
C ALA A 54 -15.10 8.68 6.52
N THR A 55 -16.32 8.93 6.98
CA THR A 55 -16.68 9.03 8.41
C THR A 55 -17.78 8.07 8.83
N ASP A 56 -18.48 7.47 7.88
CA ASP A 56 -19.54 6.50 8.13
C ASP A 56 -19.90 5.76 6.84
N TYR A 57 -20.56 4.62 6.97
CA TYR A 57 -21.16 3.91 5.84
C TYR A 57 -22.38 3.10 6.25
N LYS A 58 -23.28 2.84 5.28
CA LYS A 58 -24.42 1.96 5.42
C LYS A 58 -24.45 0.94 4.30
N VAL A 59 -24.90 -0.26 4.62
CA VAL A 59 -25.01 -1.37 3.67
C VAL A 59 -26.48 -1.74 3.53
N SER A 60 -26.94 -1.98 2.30
CA SER A 60 -28.27 -2.51 2.03
C SER A 60 -28.42 -3.95 2.53
N ASP A 61 -29.67 -4.39 2.79
CA ASP A 61 -29.95 -5.73 3.34
C ASP A 61 -29.45 -6.86 2.42
N ASP A 62 -29.40 -6.63 1.11
CA ASP A 62 -28.89 -7.58 0.12
C ASP A 62 -27.36 -7.57 -0.01
N GLY A 63 -26.68 -6.65 0.71
CA GLY A 63 -25.23 -6.52 0.67
C GLY A 63 -24.65 -5.97 -0.63
N LEU A 64 -25.49 -5.41 -1.52
CA LEU A 64 -25.06 -4.93 -2.84
C LEU A 64 -24.77 -3.43 -2.88
N VAL A 65 -25.35 -2.64 -1.99
CA VAL A 65 -25.24 -1.18 -2.03
C VAL A 65 -24.59 -0.65 -0.76
N TYR A 66 -23.52 0.09 -0.94
CA TYR A 66 -22.77 0.76 0.14
C TYR A 66 -22.90 2.27 -0.05
N THR A 67 -23.51 2.94 0.91
CA THR A 67 -23.63 4.40 0.95
C THR A 67 -22.63 4.94 1.96
N VAL A 68 -21.64 5.70 1.49
CA VAL A 68 -20.50 6.17 2.26
C VAL A 68 -20.57 7.68 2.45
N THR A 69 -20.46 8.12 3.71
CA THR A 69 -20.41 9.54 4.08
C THR A 69 -18.96 10.02 4.12
N LEU A 70 -18.69 11.16 3.48
CA LEU A 70 -17.35 11.71 3.31
C LEU A 70 -17.02 12.79 4.33
N ARG A 71 -15.74 12.88 4.69
CA ARG A 71 -15.19 13.94 5.54
C ARG A 71 -15.22 15.29 4.82
N LYS A 72 -15.68 16.32 5.52
CA LYS A 72 -15.68 17.70 5.04
C LYS A 72 -14.39 18.43 5.36
N GLY A 73 -14.06 19.47 4.60
CA GLY A 73 -12.92 20.35 4.86
C GLY A 73 -11.57 19.76 4.51
N VAL A 74 -11.53 18.68 3.74
CA VAL A 74 -10.28 18.09 3.20
C VAL A 74 -9.99 18.69 1.84
N LYS A 75 -8.74 19.11 1.63
CA LYS A 75 -8.27 19.64 0.35
C LYS A 75 -7.24 18.73 -0.29
N PHE A 76 -7.30 18.63 -1.60
CA PHE A 76 -6.24 18.07 -2.41
C PHE A 76 -5.02 18.99 -2.46
N HIS A 77 -3.88 18.46 -2.90
CA HIS A 77 -2.65 19.22 -3.07
C HIS A 77 -2.76 20.38 -4.06
N ASP A 78 -3.67 20.29 -5.01
CA ASP A 78 -3.98 21.38 -5.96
C ASP A 78 -4.92 22.46 -5.40
N GLY A 79 -5.34 22.32 -4.14
CA GLY A 79 -6.23 23.25 -3.43
C GLY A 79 -7.71 22.99 -3.64
N SER A 80 -8.10 22.07 -4.53
CA SER A 80 -9.51 21.67 -4.71
C SER A 80 -10.02 20.92 -3.48
N GLU A 81 -11.33 21.03 -3.22
CA GLU A 81 -11.97 20.35 -2.10
C GLU A 81 -12.23 18.88 -2.44
N PHE A 82 -12.01 17.98 -1.47
CA PHE A 82 -12.36 16.58 -1.59
C PHE A 82 -13.88 16.41 -1.43
N GLN A 83 -14.52 15.88 -2.45
CA GLN A 83 -15.95 15.60 -2.49
C GLN A 83 -16.23 14.28 -3.23
N ALA A 84 -17.52 13.89 -3.30
CA ALA A 84 -17.97 12.62 -3.87
C ALA A 84 -17.63 12.43 -5.37
N ASP A 85 -17.53 13.51 -6.12
CA ASP A 85 -17.11 13.48 -7.53
C ASP A 85 -15.68 12.96 -7.70
N ALA A 86 -14.79 13.29 -6.76
CA ALA A 86 -13.43 12.75 -6.75
C ALA A 86 -13.44 11.23 -6.53
N VAL A 87 -14.26 10.74 -5.60
CA VAL A 87 -14.41 9.31 -5.36
C VAL A 87 -14.89 8.59 -6.62
N LYS A 88 -15.95 9.14 -7.24
CA LYS A 88 -16.47 8.60 -8.50
C LYS A 88 -15.41 8.56 -9.60
N ALA A 89 -14.68 9.64 -9.82
CA ALA A 89 -13.65 9.72 -10.85
C ALA A 89 -12.54 8.67 -10.66
N ASN A 90 -12.09 8.45 -9.42
CA ASN A 90 -11.07 7.46 -9.09
C ASN A 90 -11.55 6.02 -9.34
N PHE A 91 -12.75 5.68 -8.87
CA PHE A 91 -13.26 4.32 -9.04
C PHE A 91 -13.74 4.04 -10.47
N ASP A 92 -14.30 5.01 -11.17
CA ASP A 92 -14.59 4.87 -12.61
C ASP A 92 -13.31 4.61 -13.42
N ARG A 93 -12.19 5.24 -13.05
CA ARG A 93 -10.90 4.99 -13.69
C ARG A 93 -10.43 3.55 -13.48
N VAL A 94 -10.40 3.05 -12.24
CA VAL A 94 -9.85 1.72 -11.96
C VAL A 94 -10.76 0.60 -12.43
N THR A 95 -12.07 0.81 -12.45
CA THR A 95 -13.04 -0.19 -12.94
C THR A 95 -13.18 -0.21 -14.46
N ASN A 96 -12.63 0.77 -15.16
CA ASN A 96 -12.53 0.74 -16.61
C ASN A 96 -11.33 -0.12 -17.04
N LYS A 97 -11.62 -1.34 -17.50
CA LYS A 97 -10.62 -2.32 -17.96
C LYS A 97 -9.69 -1.79 -19.06
N ALA A 98 -10.17 -0.85 -19.89
CA ALA A 98 -9.38 -0.26 -20.98
C ALA A 98 -8.17 0.55 -20.47
N ASN A 99 -8.19 1.02 -19.22
CA ASN A 99 -7.05 1.71 -18.60
C ASN A 99 -5.86 0.79 -18.27
N GLY A 100 -6.03 -0.53 -18.30
CA GLY A 100 -4.95 -1.51 -18.09
C GLY A 100 -4.29 -1.46 -16.72
N LEU A 101 -4.97 -0.92 -15.71
CA LEU A 101 -4.43 -0.76 -14.36
C LEU A 101 -4.34 -2.09 -13.62
N LYS A 102 -3.23 -2.34 -12.94
CA LYS A 102 -2.99 -3.61 -12.21
C LYS A 102 -4.04 -3.87 -11.12
N ARG A 103 -4.63 -2.82 -10.55
CA ARG A 103 -5.64 -2.92 -9.49
C ARG A 103 -7.08 -3.08 -10.00
N TYR A 104 -7.30 -3.15 -11.31
CA TYR A 104 -8.61 -3.46 -11.89
C TYR A 104 -9.25 -4.69 -11.24
N MET A 105 -8.51 -5.78 -11.12
CA MET A 105 -9.01 -7.04 -10.54
C MET A 105 -9.50 -6.89 -9.09
N LEU A 106 -8.90 -5.99 -8.33
CA LEU A 106 -9.30 -5.70 -6.96
C LEU A 106 -10.69 -5.03 -6.90
N TYR A 107 -11.00 -4.13 -7.84
CA TYR A 107 -12.22 -3.32 -7.81
C TYR A 107 -13.27 -3.70 -8.86
N GLN A 108 -13.04 -4.72 -9.67
CA GLN A 108 -13.93 -5.12 -10.77
C GLN A 108 -15.35 -5.54 -10.34
N ASN A 109 -15.55 -5.86 -9.04
CA ASN A 109 -16.87 -6.16 -8.49
C ASN A 109 -17.73 -4.91 -8.29
N ILE A 110 -17.16 -3.71 -8.34
CA ILE A 110 -17.94 -2.47 -8.37
C ILE A 110 -18.61 -2.36 -9.74
N GLU A 111 -19.94 -2.35 -9.75
CA GLU A 111 -20.73 -2.13 -10.95
C GLU A 111 -20.78 -0.66 -11.32
N LYS A 112 -21.04 0.20 -10.32
CA LYS A 112 -21.07 1.65 -10.49
C LYS A 112 -20.76 2.39 -9.19
N THR A 113 -20.24 3.61 -9.37
CA THR A 113 -20.04 4.59 -8.30
C THR A 113 -20.85 5.83 -8.62
N GLU A 114 -21.72 6.25 -7.70
CA GLU A 114 -22.67 7.36 -7.90
C GLU A 114 -22.45 8.45 -6.86
N VAL A 115 -22.52 9.70 -7.31
CA VAL A 115 -22.59 10.87 -6.43
C VAL A 115 -24.04 11.04 -5.99
N VAL A 116 -24.30 10.92 -4.69
CA VAL A 116 -25.63 11.17 -4.11
C VAL A 116 -25.79 12.66 -3.78
N ASP A 117 -24.78 13.21 -3.11
CA ASP A 117 -24.57 14.63 -2.83
C ASP A 117 -23.06 14.90 -2.70
N PRO A 118 -22.60 16.15 -2.51
CA PRO A 118 -21.17 16.45 -2.44
C PRO A 118 -20.35 15.65 -1.41
N TYR A 119 -20.99 15.13 -0.36
CA TYR A 119 -20.36 14.37 0.71
C TYR A 119 -20.95 12.98 0.94
N THR A 120 -21.68 12.47 -0.04
CA THR A 120 -22.24 11.12 -0.01
C THR A 120 -22.03 10.43 -1.35
N VAL A 121 -21.35 9.28 -1.33
CA VAL A 121 -21.11 8.44 -2.50
C VAL A 121 -21.80 7.08 -2.29
N ARG A 122 -22.28 6.50 -3.37
CA ARG A 122 -22.90 5.17 -3.39
C ARG A 122 -22.14 4.25 -4.31
N PHE A 123 -21.75 3.09 -3.77
CA PHE A 123 -21.20 1.98 -4.55
C PHE A 123 -22.28 0.91 -4.72
N THR A 124 -22.47 0.45 -5.94
CA THR A 124 -23.27 -0.74 -6.23
C THR A 124 -22.32 -1.86 -6.68
N LEU A 125 -22.43 -3.02 -6.06
CA LEU A 125 -21.62 -4.19 -6.36
C LEU A 125 -22.37 -5.14 -7.29
N LYS A 126 -21.65 -5.87 -8.15
CA LYS A 126 -22.18 -6.93 -9.01
C LYS A 126 -22.62 -8.16 -8.21
N LYS A 127 -21.92 -8.43 -7.11
CA LYS A 127 -22.18 -9.54 -6.18
C LYS A 127 -21.94 -9.07 -4.75
N PRO A 128 -22.69 -9.58 -3.76
CA PRO A 128 -22.45 -9.27 -2.36
C PRO A 128 -21.00 -9.62 -1.96
N PHE A 129 -20.35 -8.74 -1.23
CA PHE A 129 -18.98 -8.92 -0.77
C PHE A 129 -18.78 -8.29 0.61
N SER A 130 -18.85 -9.09 1.66
CA SER A 130 -18.79 -8.64 3.05
C SER A 130 -17.48 -7.91 3.41
N SER A 131 -16.38 -8.18 2.70
CA SER A 131 -15.09 -7.51 2.90
C SER A 131 -14.89 -6.27 2.03
N PHE A 132 -15.96 -5.68 1.47
CA PHE A 132 -15.83 -4.52 0.58
C PHE A 132 -15.21 -3.30 1.28
N ILE A 133 -15.52 -3.06 2.55
CA ILE A 133 -14.90 -1.97 3.33
C ILE A 133 -13.39 -2.21 3.52
N ASN A 134 -12.96 -3.44 3.76
CA ASN A 134 -11.54 -3.79 3.77
C ASN A 134 -10.87 -3.52 2.41
N GLN A 135 -11.59 -3.76 1.32
CA GLN A 135 -11.13 -3.48 -0.03
C GLN A 135 -10.97 -1.97 -0.27
N LEU A 136 -11.87 -1.14 0.26
CA LEU A 136 -11.77 0.32 0.24
C LEU A 136 -10.64 0.86 1.15
N ALA A 137 -10.25 0.10 2.17
CA ALA A 137 -9.11 0.43 3.04
C ALA A 137 -7.75 -0.02 2.46
N HIS A 138 -7.75 -0.78 1.37
CA HIS A 138 -6.53 -1.22 0.71
C HIS A 138 -5.69 -0.03 0.24
N PRO A 139 -4.33 -0.05 0.35
CA PRO A 139 -3.46 1.05 -0.04
C PRO A 139 -3.60 1.55 -1.49
N ALA A 140 -4.24 0.77 -2.36
CA ALA A 140 -4.55 1.20 -3.73
C ALA A 140 -5.89 1.96 -3.84
N GLY A 141 -6.79 1.85 -2.84
CA GLY A 141 -8.11 2.51 -2.84
C GLY A 141 -8.06 3.96 -2.39
N VAL A 142 -7.15 4.74 -2.94
CA VAL A 142 -6.84 6.09 -2.49
C VAL A 142 -7.23 7.15 -3.53
N MET A 143 -7.36 8.40 -3.10
CA MET A 143 -7.91 9.47 -3.92
C MET A 143 -6.82 10.28 -4.62
N ILE A 144 -6.81 10.23 -5.96
CA ILE A 144 -6.04 11.11 -6.84
C ILE A 144 -6.87 12.35 -7.13
N CYS A 145 -6.21 13.51 -7.25
CA CYS A 145 -6.87 14.78 -7.60
C CYS A 145 -7.70 14.63 -8.89
N PRO A 146 -8.97 15.06 -8.91
CA PRO A 146 -9.79 15.03 -10.13
C PRO A 146 -9.17 15.74 -11.32
N SER A 147 -8.50 16.87 -11.07
CA SER A 147 -7.76 17.63 -12.11
C SER A 147 -6.67 16.79 -12.77
N THR A 148 -5.96 15.99 -11.99
CA THR A 148 -4.93 15.05 -12.48
C THR A 148 -5.56 13.97 -13.36
N LEU A 149 -6.65 13.36 -12.92
CA LEU A 149 -7.36 12.32 -13.68
C LEU A 149 -7.90 12.84 -15.01
N ALA A 150 -8.37 14.10 -15.04
CA ALA A 150 -8.93 14.73 -16.23
C ALA A 150 -7.86 15.14 -17.26
N ASN A 151 -6.66 15.52 -16.81
CA ASN A 151 -5.68 16.23 -17.65
C ASN A 151 -4.38 15.46 -17.90
N LYS A 152 -4.14 14.34 -17.18
CA LYS A 152 -2.88 13.59 -17.29
C LYS A 152 -3.10 12.15 -17.76
N THR A 153 -2.13 11.66 -18.51
CA THR A 153 -2.05 10.25 -18.91
C THR A 153 -1.60 9.38 -17.74
N ASN A 154 -1.84 8.07 -17.81
CA ASN A 154 -1.35 7.11 -16.81
C ASN A 154 0.17 7.22 -16.61
N LYS A 155 0.94 7.47 -17.67
CA LYS A 155 2.39 7.68 -17.56
C LYS A 155 2.75 8.92 -16.75
N GLN A 156 2.03 10.01 -16.92
CA GLN A 156 2.26 11.26 -16.16
C GLN A 156 1.87 11.08 -14.69
N ILE A 157 0.76 10.40 -14.40
CA ILE A 157 0.32 10.11 -13.03
C ILE A 157 1.38 9.28 -12.26
N ALA A 158 2.12 8.41 -12.96
CA ALA A 158 3.19 7.61 -12.38
C ALA A 158 4.37 8.45 -11.83
N PHE A 159 4.49 9.72 -12.22
CA PHE A 159 5.58 10.62 -11.82
C PHE A 159 5.11 11.90 -11.13
N GLU A 160 3.85 12.24 -11.23
CA GLU A 160 3.29 13.51 -10.77
C GLU A 160 2.10 13.27 -9.82
N PRO A 161 2.37 12.83 -8.58
CA PRO A 161 1.32 12.51 -7.63
C PRO A 161 0.60 13.77 -7.16
N CYS A 162 -0.73 13.68 -7.06
CA CYS A 162 -1.58 14.68 -6.44
C CYS A 162 -2.70 13.97 -5.68
N GLY A 163 -2.77 14.16 -4.38
CA GLY A 163 -3.75 13.56 -3.48
C GLY A 163 -4.09 14.47 -2.31
N THR A 164 -4.58 13.89 -1.21
CA THR A 164 -4.92 14.61 0.03
C THR A 164 -3.89 14.43 1.13
N GLY A 165 -2.83 13.67 0.86
CA GLY A 165 -1.90 13.17 1.86
C GLY A 165 -1.03 14.23 2.55
N PRO A 166 -0.28 13.82 3.59
CA PRO A 166 0.48 14.72 4.45
C PRO A 166 1.69 15.38 3.77
N TYR A 167 2.15 14.86 2.65
CA TYR A 167 3.30 15.38 1.90
C TYR A 167 2.97 15.61 0.44
N THR A 168 3.72 16.51 -0.18
CA THR A 168 3.73 16.77 -1.62
C THR A 168 5.09 16.41 -2.20
N LEU A 169 5.14 16.12 -3.50
CA LEU A 169 6.37 15.81 -4.20
C LEU A 169 7.21 17.09 -4.39
N ASP A 170 8.48 17.04 -3.97
CA ASP A 170 9.48 18.06 -4.29
C ASP A 170 10.35 17.63 -5.47
N LYS A 171 10.96 16.44 -5.38
CA LYS A 171 11.80 15.87 -6.43
C LYS A 171 11.60 14.37 -6.55
N TYR A 172 11.61 13.86 -7.76
CA TYR A 172 11.62 12.43 -8.04
C TYR A 172 12.50 12.10 -9.23
N ASN A 173 13.49 11.25 -9.00
CA ASN A 173 14.29 10.62 -10.04
C ASN A 173 14.31 9.12 -9.73
N PRO A 174 13.81 8.25 -10.61
CA PRO A 174 13.74 6.81 -10.35
C PRO A 174 15.09 6.17 -9.97
N SER A 175 16.22 6.72 -10.41
CA SER A 175 17.56 6.21 -10.08
C SER A 175 18.15 6.78 -8.78
N GLU A 176 17.73 7.96 -8.37
CA GLU A 176 18.33 8.70 -7.24
C GLU A 176 17.44 8.69 -5.99
N GLY A 177 16.13 8.53 -6.18
CA GLY A 177 15.15 8.52 -5.11
C GLY A 177 14.13 9.64 -5.21
N MET A 178 13.50 9.95 -4.08
CA MET A 178 12.38 10.87 -4.01
C MET A 178 12.50 11.73 -2.76
N ARG A 179 12.26 13.02 -2.91
CA ARG A 179 12.08 13.95 -1.80
C ARG A 179 10.64 14.44 -1.75
N VAL A 180 10.04 14.32 -0.57
CA VAL A 180 8.69 14.84 -0.29
C VAL A 180 8.78 15.89 0.79
N VAL A 181 7.93 16.91 0.70
CA VAL A 181 7.86 18.02 1.65
C VAL A 181 6.47 18.12 2.25
N LYS A 182 6.40 18.65 3.47
CA LYS A 182 5.18 18.82 4.24
C LYS A 182 4.10 19.54 3.44
N ASN A 183 2.89 18.97 3.43
CA ASN A 183 1.68 19.64 2.94
C ASN A 183 1.20 20.63 4.03
N PRO A 184 1.29 21.94 3.81
CA PRO A 184 0.91 22.94 4.82
C PRO A 184 -0.62 22.96 5.07
N ASN A 185 -1.40 22.45 4.12
CA ASN A 185 -2.87 22.43 4.17
C ASN A 185 -3.42 21.04 4.54
N TYR A 186 -2.58 20.19 5.16
CA TYR A 186 -3.04 18.86 5.56
C TYR A 186 -4.16 18.95 6.61
N TRP A 187 -5.22 18.18 6.42
CA TRP A 187 -6.44 18.28 7.21
C TRP A 187 -6.30 17.84 8.67
N GLN A 188 -5.34 16.97 8.99
CA GLN A 188 -5.06 16.56 10.36
C GLN A 188 -4.17 17.60 11.05
N ALA A 189 -4.73 18.33 12.00
CA ALA A 189 -4.00 19.36 12.75
C ALA A 189 -2.76 18.79 13.45
N GLY A 190 -1.63 19.49 13.32
CA GLY A 190 -0.36 19.11 13.94
C GLY A 190 0.39 17.99 13.21
N PHE A 191 -0.05 17.55 12.07
CA PHE A 191 0.62 16.62 11.19
C PHE A 191 0.87 17.22 9.80
N PRO A 192 1.89 16.69 9.07
CA PRO A 192 2.91 15.76 9.54
C PRO A 192 3.91 16.43 10.50
N LYS A 193 4.66 15.61 11.26
CA LYS A 193 5.66 16.11 12.23
C LYS A 193 6.99 16.46 11.60
N LEU A 194 7.31 15.84 10.46
CA LEU A 194 8.53 16.08 9.70
C LEU A 194 8.26 17.10 8.59
N ASP A 195 9.24 17.94 8.30
CA ASP A 195 9.15 18.94 7.24
C ASP A 195 9.45 18.34 5.88
N ALA A 196 10.32 17.32 5.80
CA ALA A 196 10.64 16.59 4.59
C ALA A 196 11.10 15.16 4.87
N ILE A 197 10.97 14.30 3.87
CA ILE A 197 11.48 12.93 3.86
C ILE A 197 12.22 12.69 2.54
N ASN A 198 13.48 12.23 2.65
CA ASN A 198 14.29 11.77 1.52
C ASN A 198 14.25 10.25 1.45
N TRP A 199 13.64 9.72 0.42
CA TRP A 199 13.64 8.29 0.11
C TRP A 199 14.84 7.98 -0.77
N LYS A 200 15.85 7.30 -0.22
CA LYS A 200 17.12 7.00 -0.90
C LYS A 200 17.23 5.51 -1.21
N PRO A 201 17.21 5.11 -2.49
CA PRO A 201 17.46 3.72 -2.87
C PRO A 201 18.91 3.33 -2.55
N VAL A 202 19.06 2.26 -1.79
CA VAL A 202 20.35 1.66 -1.41
C VAL A 202 20.17 0.15 -1.48
N VAL A 203 20.49 -0.44 -2.61
CA VAL A 203 20.18 -1.85 -2.91
C VAL A 203 20.97 -2.78 -2.00
N GLU A 204 22.23 -2.44 -1.68
CA GLU A 204 23.12 -3.27 -0.87
C GLU A 204 22.71 -3.22 0.61
N ASN A 205 22.41 -4.39 1.20
CA ASN A 205 21.88 -4.51 2.56
C ASN A 205 22.85 -3.97 3.63
N SER A 206 24.14 -4.29 3.51
CA SER A 206 25.15 -3.85 4.49
C SER A 206 25.37 -2.35 4.44
N THR A 207 25.26 -1.74 3.27
CA THR A 207 25.35 -0.29 3.11
C THR A 207 24.17 0.42 3.81
N ARG A 208 22.93 -0.11 3.68
CA ARG A 208 21.78 0.46 4.41
C ARG A 208 21.96 0.40 5.92
N VAL A 209 22.49 -0.71 6.43
CA VAL A 209 22.82 -0.85 7.86
C VAL A 209 23.90 0.15 8.29
N ALA A 210 24.98 0.29 7.50
CA ALA A 210 26.04 1.24 7.78
C ALA A 210 25.53 2.69 7.84
N MET A 211 24.69 3.09 6.88
CA MET A 211 24.05 4.42 6.86
C MET A 211 23.21 4.67 8.11
N LEU A 212 22.49 3.66 8.59
CA LEU A 212 21.72 3.76 9.83
C LEU A 212 22.64 3.92 11.05
N LEU A 213 23.69 3.14 11.14
CA LEU A 213 24.65 3.17 12.27
C LEU A 213 25.48 4.47 12.31
N THR A 214 25.77 5.06 11.17
CA THR A 214 26.50 6.35 11.07
C THR A 214 25.60 7.57 11.19
N GLY A 215 24.25 7.38 11.14
CA GLY A 215 23.30 8.48 11.15
C GLY A 215 23.09 9.17 9.79
N GLU A 216 23.68 8.67 8.72
CA GLU A 216 23.42 9.15 7.34
C GLU A 216 21.97 8.90 6.94
N ALA A 217 21.37 7.79 7.38
CA ALA A 217 19.95 7.53 7.31
C ALA A 217 19.36 7.42 8.72
N GLN A 218 18.17 7.98 8.95
CA GLN A 218 17.44 7.89 10.21
C GLN A 218 16.48 6.72 10.24
N PHE A 219 16.19 6.13 9.07
CA PHE A 219 15.34 4.96 8.92
C PHE A 219 15.83 4.08 7.78
N ALA A 220 15.79 2.76 7.96
CA ALA A 220 16.13 1.79 6.92
C ALA A 220 15.04 0.72 6.81
N PHE A 221 14.57 0.46 5.58
CA PHE A 221 13.50 -0.49 5.31
C PHE A 221 13.65 -1.14 3.92
N PRO A 222 13.42 -2.42 3.80
CA PRO A 222 13.37 -3.42 4.86
C PRO A 222 14.77 -3.72 5.41
N LEU A 223 14.82 -4.28 6.63
CA LEU A 223 16.03 -4.87 7.18
C LEU A 223 15.97 -6.39 6.99
N PRO A 224 16.87 -7.00 6.19
CA PRO A 224 16.90 -8.44 6.04
C PRO A 224 17.24 -9.15 7.35
N ALA A 225 16.69 -10.35 7.55
CA ALA A 225 16.86 -11.13 8.77
C ALA A 225 18.34 -11.38 9.15
N GLU A 226 19.20 -11.58 8.17
CA GLU A 226 20.65 -11.78 8.37
C GLU A 226 21.37 -10.53 8.90
N GLN A 227 20.80 -9.35 8.73
CA GLN A 227 21.37 -8.08 9.19
C GLN A 227 20.91 -7.71 10.61
N VAL A 228 19.89 -8.35 11.15
CA VAL A 228 19.31 -8.03 12.46
C VAL A 228 20.37 -8.03 13.56
N LYS A 229 21.27 -9.01 13.58
CA LYS A 229 22.34 -9.09 14.59
C LYS A 229 23.31 -7.91 14.58
N GLN A 230 23.44 -7.19 13.46
CA GLN A 230 24.32 -6.04 13.36
C GLN A 230 23.76 -4.78 14.03
N VAL A 231 22.44 -4.70 14.17
CA VAL A 231 21.74 -3.55 14.76
C VAL A 231 21.16 -3.86 16.14
N GLN A 232 20.91 -5.12 16.44
CA GLN A 232 20.32 -5.55 17.70
C GLN A 232 21.24 -5.21 18.89
N GLY A 233 20.68 -4.51 19.89
CA GLY A 233 21.41 -4.12 21.08
C GLY A 233 22.38 -2.95 20.89
N LYS A 234 22.29 -2.21 19.79
CA LYS A 234 23.03 -0.97 19.59
C LYS A 234 22.22 0.21 20.13
N ASP A 235 22.82 1.00 21.03
CA ASP A 235 22.15 2.12 21.71
C ASP A 235 21.68 3.23 20.75
N GLN A 236 22.38 3.42 19.62
CA GLN A 236 22.09 4.46 18.64
C GLN A 236 20.93 4.11 17.68
N VAL A 237 20.45 2.87 17.67
CA VAL A 237 19.37 2.43 16.76
C VAL A 237 18.31 1.65 17.51
N ARG A 238 17.06 1.82 17.11
CA ARG A 238 15.93 1.01 17.56
C ARG A 238 15.58 0.00 16.46
N LEU A 239 15.49 -1.26 16.84
CA LEU A 239 15.02 -2.34 15.97
C LEU A 239 13.53 -2.61 16.27
N ASP A 240 12.67 -2.35 15.29
CA ASP A 240 11.25 -2.67 15.37
C ASP A 240 10.98 -3.94 14.54
N ILE A 241 10.48 -4.98 15.19
CA ILE A 241 10.06 -6.25 14.57
C ILE A 241 8.57 -6.40 14.80
N THR A 242 7.82 -6.46 13.70
CA THR A 242 6.36 -6.54 13.76
C THR A 242 5.87 -7.69 12.88
N PRO A 243 4.89 -8.48 13.33
CA PRO A 243 4.24 -9.47 12.48
C PRO A 243 3.73 -8.83 11.19
N SER A 244 3.92 -9.54 10.09
CA SER A 244 3.56 -9.08 8.74
C SER A 244 2.50 -10.00 8.15
N ILE A 245 1.64 -9.46 7.29
CA ILE A 245 0.72 -10.23 6.45
C ILE A 245 1.38 -10.74 5.15
N ILE A 246 2.69 -10.47 4.97
CA ILE A 246 3.44 -10.93 3.79
C ILE A 246 3.63 -12.44 3.87
N LEU A 247 3.13 -13.14 2.87
CA LEU A 247 3.36 -14.56 2.68
C LEU A 247 4.51 -14.80 1.71
N ARG A 248 5.36 -15.76 2.04
CA ARG A 248 6.36 -16.32 1.12
C ARG A 248 5.95 -17.75 0.80
N TYR A 249 5.84 -18.05 -0.46
CA TYR A 249 5.36 -19.36 -0.92
C TYR A 249 6.09 -19.81 -2.16
N VAL A 250 6.01 -21.10 -2.44
CA VAL A 250 6.49 -21.71 -3.67
C VAL A 250 5.28 -22.00 -4.54
N GLU A 251 5.23 -21.41 -5.71
CA GLU A 251 4.19 -21.69 -6.72
C GLU A 251 4.58 -22.87 -7.58
N MET A 252 3.60 -23.73 -7.84
CA MET A 252 3.75 -24.86 -8.75
C MET A 252 2.94 -24.58 -10.01
N ASN A 253 3.61 -24.50 -11.16
CA ASN A 253 2.94 -24.27 -12.43
C ASN A 253 2.16 -25.53 -12.87
N MET A 254 0.87 -25.56 -12.61
CA MET A 254 -0.01 -26.69 -12.91
C MET A 254 -0.22 -26.94 -14.41
N SER A 255 0.15 -26.00 -15.29
CA SER A 255 0.14 -26.24 -16.74
C SER A 255 1.30 -27.12 -17.20
N LYS A 256 2.29 -27.36 -16.34
CA LYS A 256 3.51 -28.13 -16.64
C LYS A 256 3.52 -29.48 -15.92
N LYS A 257 3.98 -30.53 -16.64
CA LYS A 257 4.36 -31.78 -15.98
C LYS A 257 5.64 -31.53 -15.14
N PRO A 258 5.79 -32.11 -13.95
CA PRO A 258 4.90 -33.12 -13.32
C PRO A 258 3.77 -32.54 -12.45
N PHE A 259 3.64 -31.18 -12.35
CA PHE A 259 2.73 -30.53 -11.39
C PHE A 259 1.25 -30.65 -11.72
N GLN A 260 0.90 -31.24 -12.88
CA GLN A 260 -0.48 -31.61 -13.21
C GLN A 260 -0.98 -32.74 -12.30
N ASP A 261 -0.10 -33.63 -11.83
CA ASP A 261 -0.46 -34.71 -10.92
C ASP A 261 -0.57 -34.17 -9.47
N LYS A 262 -1.74 -34.32 -8.86
CA LYS A 262 -2.00 -33.91 -7.47
C LYS A 262 -1.03 -34.54 -6.49
N ARG A 263 -0.71 -35.84 -6.68
CA ARG A 263 0.21 -36.58 -5.79
C ARG A 263 1.61 -35.96 -5.75
N VAL A 264 2.08 -35.44 -6.89
CA VAL A 264 3.36 -34.74 -6.96
C VAL A 264 3.31 -33.45 -6.15
N ARG A 265 2.24 -32.66 -6.27
CA ARG A 265 2.08 -31.44 -5.47
C ARG A 265 2.01 -31.72 -3.97
N GLU A 266 1.29 -32.78 -3.59
CA GLU A 266 1.24 -33.23 -2.19
C GLU A 266 2.60 -33.68 -1.70
N ALA A 267 3.36 -34.43 -2.49
CA ALA A 267 4.71 -34.87 -2.14
C ALA A 267 5.64 -33.68 -1.85
N PHE A 268 5.57 -32.60 -2.65
CA PHE A 268 6.33 -31.37 -2.38
C PHE A 268 5.96 -30.74 -1.02
N ASN A 269 4.67 -30.71 -0.68
CA ASN A 269 4.23 -30.17 0.60
C ASN A 269 4.73 -31.02 1.79
N TYR A 270 4.76 -32.34 1.65
CA TYR A 270 5.27 -33.25 2.69
C TYR A 270 6.80 -33.23 2.80
N ALA A 271 7.51 -33.00 1.68
CA ALA A 271 8.97 -32.97 1.65
C ALA A 271 9.58 -31.72 2.31
N ILE A 272 8.83 -30.60 2.40
CA ILE A 272 9.35 -29.34 2.95
C ILE A 272 9.16 -29.28 4.47
N ASN A 273 10.26 -29.25 5.20
CA ASN A 273 10.24 -28.90 6.62
C ASN A 273 10.14 -27.38 6.74
N LYS A 274 8.94 -26.87 6.94
CA LYS A 274 8.63 -25.43 6.99
C LYS A 274 9.33 -24.73 8.16
N GLU A 275 9.42 -25.39 9.33
CA GLU A 275 10.11 -24.83 10.49
C GLU A 275 11.62 -24.67 10.25
N ALA A 276 12.24 -25.69 9.68
CA ALA A 276 13.65 -25.60 9.30
C ALA A 276 13.89 -24.53 8.25
N LEU A 277 12.99 -24.40 7.27
CA LEU A 277 13.05 -23.35 6.26
C LEU A 277 12.97 -21.96 6.87
N CYS A 278 12.03 -21.72 7.80
CA CYS A 278 11.92 -20.45 8.51
C CYS A 278 13.19 -20.10 9.30
N LYS A 279 13.79 -21.08 9.97
CA LYS A 279 15.05 -20.88 10.70
C LYS A 279 16.23 -20.55 9.78
N VAL A 280 16.36 -21.25 8.66
CA VAL A 280 17.50 -21.10 7.74
C VAL A 280 17.35 -19.85 6.87
N ALA A 281 16.20 -19.66 6.23
CA ALA A 281 16.00 -18.58 5.26
C ALA A 281 15.67 -17.23 5.91
N PHE A 282 15.10 -17.24 7.11
CA PHE A 282 14.63 -16.02 7.79
C PHE A 282 15.21 -15.84 9.20
N ALA A 283 16.24 -16.60 9.54
CA ALA A 283 16.90 -16.55 10.85
C ALA A 283 15.92 -16.63 12.06
N GLY A 284 14.79 -17.29 11.89
CA GLY A 284 13.72 -17.39 12.88
C GLY A 284 12.74 -16.20 12.92
N TYR A 285 12.85 -15.23 12.02
CA TYR A 285 11.93 -14.07 11.91
C TYR A 285 10.78 -14.33 10.93
N ALA A 286 10.34 -15.57 10.81
CA ALA A 286 9.16 -15.96 10.06
C ALA A 286 8.47 -17.13 10.75
N ASP A 287 7.14 -17.13 10.69
CA ASP A 287 6.33 -18.23 11.22
C ASP A 287 5.94 -19.20 10.10
N PRO A 288 6.05 -20.53 10.33
CA PRO A 288 5.59 -21.50 9.36
C PRO A 288 4.06 -21.46 9.29
N VAL A 289 3.51 -21.08 8.13
CA VAL A 289 2.08 -21.09 7.92
C VAL A 289 1.65 -22.45 7.39
N SER A 290 0.78 -23.13 8.15
CA SER A 290 0.14 -24.37 7.73
C SER A 290 -1.28 -24.07 7.24
N TYR A 291 -1.47 -24.05 5.92
CA TYR A 291 -2.81 -23.92 5.33
C TYR A 291 -3.55 -25.27 5.33
N THR A 292 -3.68 -25.88 6.50
CA THR A 292 -4.44 -27.14 6.63
C THR A 292 -5.93 -26.97 6.35
N HIS A 293 -6.43 -25.75 6.41
CA HIS A 293 -7.83 -25.37 6.12
C HIS A 293 -8.03 -24.75 4.75
N LEU A 294 -6.98 -24.39 4.03
CA LEU A 294 -7.08 -24.15 2.60
C LEU A 294 -7.25 -25.50 1.95
N THR A 295 -8.51 -25.92 1.92
CA THR A 295 -8.87 -27.11 1.17
C THR A 295 -8.33 -26.98 -0.24
N LEU A 296 -7.68 -27.99 -0.68
CA LEU A 296 -7.02 -28.05 -1.97
C LEU A 296 -7.83 -27.49 -3.16
N PRO A 297 -9.18 -27.53 -3.21
CA PRO A 297 -9.97 -26.87 -4.24
C PRO A 297 -9.75 -25.35 -4.34
N THR A 298 -9.47 -24.67 -3.25
CA THR A 298 -9.27 -23.20 -3.24
C THR A 298 -7.93 -22.79 -3.85
N ILE A 299 -6.94 -23.67 -3.79
CA ILE A 299 -5.61 -23.47 -4.41
C ILE A 299 -5.64 -23.81 -5.90
N TYR A 300 -6.65 -24.60 -6.35
CA TYR A 300 -6.73 -25.12 -7.69
C TYR A 300 -7.71 -24.38 -8.60
N SER A 301 -8.43 -23.41 -8.09
CA SER A 301 -9.43 -22.64 -8.84
C SER A 301 -8.94 -21.25 -9.28
N VAL A 302 -7.63 -21.03 -9.30
CA VAL A 302 -7.03 -19.79 -9.83
C VAL A 302 -6.18 -20.13 -11.04
#